data_c7ca8dd7a0c9538c0a7052f8e31ca1eb
#
_entry.id   c7ca8dd7a0c9538c0a7052f8e31ca1eb
#
_cell.length_a   1.000
_cell.length_b   1.000
_cell.length_c   1.000
_cell.angle_alpha   90.00
_cell.angle_beta   90.00
_cell.angle_gamma   90.00
#
_symmetry.space_group_name_H-M   'P 1'
#
loop_
_entity.id
_entity.type
_entity.pdbx_description
1 polymer ?
#
loop_
_entity_poly.entity_id
_entity_poly.type
_entity_poly.pdbx_seq_one_letter_code
_entity_poly.pdbx_strand_id
1 'polypeptide(L)'
;GPTGSGKTSTLYTTLRQLATREVNLCTVEDPIEMVEPAFNQMQVQHNIDLTFASGIRALLRQDPDIIMIGEIRDQETAEMAIQAALTGHLVFSTLHTNDAPSAISRLQELGVAHYLIKATLIGVMAQRLVRLLCSHCKRPLDQEDADGCEAVGCAQCRDSGYQGRAGLYEIMLMDPALQALVTPGADVQALRREALAQGMSSLRMAGIEKVKAGLTTMTEVLRVTPGDSETNPLFIGA
;
A
#
# COMPACT_ATOMS: atom_id res chain seq x y z
N GLY A 1 4.22 1.23 0.81
CA GLY A 1 4.99 0.57 -0.27
C GLY A 1 6.05 1.47 -0.88
N PRO A 2 7.11 0.92 -1.54
CA PRO A 2 8.18 1.70 -2.17
C PRO A 2 7.69 2.49 -3.39
N THR A 3 8.57 3.35 -3.91
CA THR A 3 8.34 4.05 -5.19
C THR A 3 8.12 3.03 -6.32
N GLY A 4 7.17 3.34 -7.21
CA GLY A 4 6.83 2.46 -8.33
C GLY A 4 5.99 1.23 -7.99
N SER A 5 5.50 1.08 -6.76
CA SER A 5 4.61 -0.02 -6.38
C SER A 5 3.14 0.18 -6.81
N GLY A 6 2.80 1.31 -7.44
CA GLY A 6 1.46 1.61 -7.94
C GLY A 6 0.52 2.26 -6.92
N LYS A 7 1.05 2.83 -5.82
CA LYS A 7 0.24 3.48 -4.77
C LYS A 7 -0.69 4.56 -5.32
N THR A 8 -0.15 5.50 -6.08
CA THR A 8 -0.91 6.61 -6.67
C THR A 8 -2.05 6.11 -7.53
N SER A 9 -1.80 5.14 -8.41
CA SER A 9 -2.86 4.56 -9.27
C SER A 9 -3.99 3.93 -8.45
N THR A 10 -3.65 3.20 -7.38
CA THR A 10 -4.63 2.58 -6.48
C THR A 10 -5.42 3.62 -5.71
N LEU A 11 -4.75 4.63 -5.13
CA LEU A 11 -5.40 5.75 -4.46
C LEU A 11 -6.38 6.48 -5.39
N TYR A 12 -5.93 6.90 -6.57
CA TYR A 12 -6.80 7.59 -7.51
C TYR A 12 -8.00 6.75 -7.94
N THR A 13 -7.81 5.44 -8.15
CA THR A 13 -8.93 4.54 -8.48
C THR A 13 -9.94 4.47 -7.33
N THR A 14 -9.46 4.36 -6.08
CA THR A 14 -10.31 4.35 -4.90
C THR A 14 -11.03 5.68 -4.72
N LEU A 15 -10.30 6.79 -4.81
CA LEU A 15 -10.87 8.13 -4.64
C LEU A 15 -11.91 8.47 -5.71
N ARG A 16 -11.71 8.05 -6.96
CA ARG A 16 -12.72 8.21 -8.03
C ARG A 16 -14.04 7.51 -7.71
N GLN A 17 -13.99 6.36 -7.04
CA GLN A 17 -15.20 5.65 -6.63
C GLN A 17 -15.93 6.35 -5.47
N LEU A 18 -15.19 7.08 -4.63
CA LEU A 18 -15.72 7.82 -3.50
C LEU A 18 -16.18 9.24 -3.87
N ALA A 19 -15.62 9.80 -4.96
CA ALA A 19 -15.96 11.15 -5.42
C ALA A 19 -17.36 11.19 -6.04
N THR A 20 -18.34 11.58 -5.22
CA THR A 20 -19.71 11.86 -5.67
C THR A 20 -19.96 13.36 -5.67
N ARG A 21 -21.12 13.80 -6.16
CA ARG A 21 -21.50 15.23 -6.14
C ARG A 21 -21.72 15.79 -4.73
N GLU A 22 -21.89 14.91 -3.76
CA GLU A 22 -22.16 15.25 -2.35
C GLU A 22 -20.92 15.20 -1.49
N VAL A 23 -19.77 14.78 -2.04
CA VAL A 23 -18.51 14.57 -1.34
C VAL A 23 -17.47 15.58 -1.81
N ASN A 24 -16.99 16.42 -0.91
CA ASN A 24 -15.87 17.31 -1.16
C ASN A 24 -14.57 16.57 -0.92
N LEU A 25 -13.94 16.10 -2.01
CA LEU A 25 -12.66 15.40 -1.99
C LEU A 25 -11.54 16.36 -2.33
N CYS A 26 -10.64 16.56 -1.38
CA CYS A 26 -9.47 17.43 -1.50
C CYS A 26 -8.17 16.64 -1.47
N THR A 27 -7.18 17.05 -2.26
CA THR A 27 -5.85 16.43 -2.25
C THR A 27 -4.75 17.45 -2.04
N VAL A 28 -3.63 17.04 -1.44
CA VAL A 28 -2.36 17.77 -1.41
C VAL A 28 -1.25 16.84 -1.87
N GLU A 29 -0.52 17.25 -2.93
CA GLU A 29 0.38 16.37 -3.69
C GLU A 29 1.70 17.07 -4.06
N ASP A 30 2.77 16.30 -4.25
CA ASP A 30 4.10 16.82 -4.62
C ASP A 30 4.81 15.88 -5.63
N PRO A 31 4.65 16.12 -6.94
CA PRO A 31 3.66 16.98 -7.60
C PRO A 31 2.31 16.28 -7.79
N ILE A 32 1.32 16.95 -8.40
CA ILE A 32 0.12 16.31 -8.93
C ILE A 32 0.52 15.44 -10.13
N GLU A 33 0.40 14.11 -9.98
CA GLU A 33 0.76 13.16 -11.06
C GLU A 33 -0.32 13.06 -12.15
N MET A 34 -1.58 13.18 -11.77
CA MET A 34 -2.74 13.11 -12.69
C MET A 34 -3.75 14.19 -12.31
N VAL A 35 -4.14 15.00 -13.26
CA VAL A 35 -5.24 15.96 -13.07
C VAL A 35 -6.58 15.19 -13.11
N GLU A 36 -7.37 15.33 -12.03
CA GLU A 36 -8.66 14.67 -11.90
C GLU A 36 -9.76 15.72 -11.64
N PRO A 37 -10.64 15.98 -12.60
CA PRO A 37 -11.64 17.04 -12.49
C PRO A 37 -12.62 16.85 -11.32
N ALA A 38 -12.75 15.64 -10.79
CA ALA A 38 -13.62 15.33 -9.65
C ALA A 38 -12.96 15.65 -8.30
N PHE A 39 -11.69 16.07 -8.27
CA PHE A 39 -10.95 16.36 -7.05
C PHE A 39 -10.57 17.85 -6.96
N ASN A 40 -10.56 18.40 -5.77
CA ASN A 40 -9.97 19.68 -5.47
C ASN A 40 -8.48 19.48 -5.14
N GLN A 41 -7.62 19.57 -6.16
CA GLN A 41 -6.21 19.23 -6.06
C GLN A 41 -5.34 20.45 -5.75
N MET A 42 -4.52 20.34 -4.70
CA MET A 42 -3.52 21.32 -4.31
C MET A 42 -2.12 20.74 -4.51
N GLN A 43 -1.25 21.47 -5.20
CA GLN A 43 0.14 21.08 -5.34
C GLN A 43 1.03 21.83 -4.36
N VAL A 44 1.93 21.10 -3.68
CA VAL A 44 3.00 21.65 -2.85
C VAL A 44 3.87 22.59 -3.68
N GLN A 45 4.23 23.75 -3.11
CA GLN A 45 5.09 24.75 -3.74
C GLN A 45 6.08 25.30 -2.71
N HIS A 46 7.26 24.72 -2.64
CA HIS A 46 8.28 25.09 -1.64
C HIS A 46 8.78 26.53 -1.76
N ASN A 47 8.73 27.13 -2.95
CA ASN A 47 9.15 28.52 -3.19
C ASN A 47 8.24 29.57 -2.54
N ILE A 48 7.06 29.20 -2.08
CA ILE A 48 6.12 30.06 -1.36
C ILE A 48 5.70 29.46 -0.01
N ASP A 49 6.50 28.55 0.54
CA ASP A 49 6.26 27.84 1.82
C ASP A 49 4.92 27.07 1.87
N LEU A 50 4.37 26.68 0.71
CA LEU A 50 3.24 25.79 0.66
C LEU A 50 3.73 24.35 0.76
N THR A 51 3.79 23.84 2.00
CA THR A 51 4.18 22.47 2.36
C THR A 51 2.96 21.56 2.46
N PHE A 52 3.17 20.24 2.65
CA PHE A 52 2.07 19.30 2.97
C PHE A 52 1.29 19.77 4.21
N ALA A 53 1.97 20.07 5.30
CA ALA A 53 1.33 20.48 6.55
C ALA A 53 0.52 21.80 6.40
N SER A 54 1.09 22.82 5.76
CA SER A 54 0.37 24.07 5.51
C SER A 54 -0.80 23.88 4.53
N GLY A 55 -0.63 23.03 3.55
CA GLY A 55 -1.69 22.63 2.61
C GLY A 55 -2.87 21.95 3.32
N ILE A 56 -2.62 20.93 4.15
CA ILE A 56 -3.67 20.26 4.95
C ILE A 56 -4.39 21.28 5.83
N ARG A 57 -3.65 22.17 6.51
CA ARG A 57 -4.23 23.22 7.35
C ARG A 57 -5.15 24.16 6.55
N ALA A 58 -4.83 24.42 5.30
CA ALA A 58 -5.68 25.21 4.40
C ALA A 58 -6.93 24.41 3.95
N LEU A 59 -6.76 23.12 3.60
CA LEU A 59 -7.85 22.26 3.17
C LEU A 59 -8.90 22.06 4.27
N LEU A 60 -8.51 21.93 5.53
CA LEU A 60 -9.41 21.81 6.69
C LEU A 60 -10.40 23.00 6.85
N ARG A 61 -10.17 24.11 6.15
CA ARG A 61 -11.09 25.26 6.13
C ARG A 61 -11.94 25.32 4.86
N GLN A 62 -11.90 24.28 4.04
CA GLN A 62 -12.66 24.19 2.79
C GLN A 62 -13.80 23.17 2.87
N ASP A 63 -14.24 22.81 4.10
CA ASP A 63 -15.29 21.80 4.34
C ASP A 63 -15.04 20.47 3.59
N PRO A 64 -13.85 19.82 3.70
CA PRO A 64 -13.59 18.58 3.03
C PRO A 64 -14.28 17.42 3.75
N ASP A 65 -14.79 16.43 3.00
CA ASP A 65 -15.21 15.15 3.56
C ASP A 65 -14.07 14.14 3.52
N ILE A 66 -13.28 14.18 2.43
CA ILE A 66 -12.16 13.28 2.19
C ILE A 66 -10.91 14.11 1.89
N ILE A 67 -9.83 13.78 2.57
CA ILE A 67 -8.52 14.40 2.34
C ILE A 67 -7.52 13.32 1.91
N MET A 68 -6.88 13.51 0.76
CA MET A 68 -5.76 12.70 0.33
C MET A 68 -4.47 13.49 0.46
N ILE A 69 -3.53 12.95 1.23
CA ILE A 69 -2.19 13.48 1.42
C ILE A 69 -1.24 12.59 0.62
N GLY A 70 -0.59 13.14 -0.39
CA GLY A 70 0.26 12.38 -1.30
C GLY A 70 1.21 11.43 -0.56
N GLU A 71 1.88 11.92 0.47
CA GLU A 71 2.71 11.13 1.36
C GLU A 71 2.96 11.82 2.71
N ILE A 72 3.28 11.01 3.73
CA ILE A 72 3.72 11.48 5.05
C ILE A 72 5.20 11.14 5.21
N ARG A 73 6.06 12.16 5.26
CA ARG A 73 7.52 12.00 5.40
C ARG A 73 8.07 12.52 6.73
N ASP A 74 7.36 13.45 7.35
CA ASP A 74 7.79 14.21 8.51
C ASP A 74 6.71 14.27 9.60
N GLN A 75 7.13 14.71 10.79
CA GLN A 75 6.27 14.79 11.96
C GLN A 75 5.12 15.76 11.76
N GLU A 76 5.37 16.97 11.21
CA GLU A 76 4.35 18.01 11.06
C GLU A 76 3.21 17.54 10.15
N THR A 77 3.56 16.90 9.03
CA THR A 77 2.57 16.30 8.11
C THR A 77 1.79 15.17 8.79
N ALA A 78 2.48 14.31 9.58
CA ALA A 78 1.82 13.24 10.33
C ALA A 78 0.83 13.79 11.36
N GLU A 79 1.23 14.80 12.13
CA GLU A 79 0.36 15.46 13.11
C GLU A 79 -0.89 16.07 12.44
N MET A 80 -0.72 16.75 11.32
CA MET A 80 -1.85 17.33 10.58
C MET A 80 -2.80 16.28 10.02
N ALA A 81 -2.28 15.14 9.52
CA ALA A 81 -3.09 14.02 9.05
C ALA A 81 -3.93 13.41 10.19
N ILE A 82 -3.32 13.22 11.36
CA ILE A 82 -4.01 12.73 12.57
C ILE A 82 -5.07 13.72 13.04
N GLN A 83 -4.76 15.01 13.07
CA GLN A 83 -5.73 16.04 13.43
C GLN A 83 -6.95 16.03 12.50
N ALA A 84 -6.73 15.93 11.19
CA ALA A 84 -7.81 15.81 10.23
C ALA A 84 -8.70 14.57 10.50
N ALA A 85 -8.08 13.43 10.78
CA ALA A 85 -8.81 12.20 11.11
C ALA A 85 -9.60 12.32 12.43
N LEU A 86 -9.02 12.93 13.48
CA LEU A 86 -9.68 13.16 14.76
C LEU A 86 -10.91 14.10 14.66
N THR A 87 -10.89 15.02 13.69
CA THR A 87 -11.99 15.96 13.46
C THR A 87 -13.05 15.40 12.51
N GLY A 88 -12.98 14.12 12.14
CA GLY A 88 -14.03 13.38 11.45
C GLY A 88 -13.86 13.23 9.94
N HIS A 89 -12.74 13.70 9.36
CA HIS A 89 -12.46 13.55 7.94
C HIS A 89 -11.93 12.14 7.62
N LEU A 90 -12.30 11.59 6.48
CA LEU A 90 -11.67 10.39 5.94
C LEU A 90 -10.33 10.77 5.30
N VAL A 91 -9.22 10.31 5.88
CA VAL A 91 -7.88 10.67 5.44
C VAL A 91 -7.21 9.49 4.74
N PHE A 92 -6.76 9.70 3.52
CA PHE A 92 -5.89 8.78 2.78
C PHE A 92 -4.48 9.35 2.69
N SER A 93 -3.47 8.49 2.85
CA SER A 93 -2.09 8.89 2.63
C SER A 93 -1.21 7.72 2.23
N THR A 94 0.04 8.01 1.86
CA THR A 94 1.05 6.98 1.62
C THR A 94 2.21 7.06 2.60
N LEU A 95 2.78 5.89 2.89
CA LEU A 95 3.99 5.71 3.66
C LEU A 95 4.98 4.83 2.89
N HIS A 96 6.28 5.09 3.07
CA HIS A 96 7.33 4.24 2.53
C HIS A 96 7.70 3.16 3.55
N THR A 97 6.92 2.08 3.57
CA THR A 97 7.17 0.88 4.40
C THR A 97 7.18 -0.37 3.54
N ASN A 98 7.77 -1.45 4.02
CA ASN A 98 7.90 -2.70 3.27
C ASN A 98 6.64 -3.55 3.32
N ASP A 99 5.86 -3.45 4.36
CA ASP A 99 4.66 -4.23 4.66
C ASP A 99 3.65 -3.38 5.45
N ALA A 100 2.47 -3.93 5.73
CA ALA A 100 1.42 -3.20 6.42
C ALA A 100 1.71 -3.01 7.92
N PRO A 101 2.15 -4.03 8.69
CA PRO A 101 2.47 -3.85 10.11
C PRO A 101 3.56 -2.82 10.39
N SER A 102 4.57 -2.70 9.53
CA SER A 102 5.65 -1.71 9.67
C SER A 102 5.17 -0.26 9.58
N ALA A 103 3.97 -0.01 9.06
CA ALA A 103 3.40 1.34 9.04
C ALA A 103 3.14 1.88 10.45
N ILE A 104 2.81 1.00 11.41
CA ILE A 104 2.60 1.39 12.82
C ILE A 104 3.89 1.95 13.41
N SER A 105 5.00 1.20 13.29
CA SER A 105 6.31 1.66 13.76
C SER A 105 6.72 2.95 13.05
N ARG A 106 6.49 3.04 11.74
CA ARG A 106 6.84 4.24 10.98
C ARG A 106 6.09 5.48 11.46
N LEU A 107 4.79 5.38 11.78
CA LEU A 107 4.03 6.49 12.34
C LEU A 107 4.57 6.87 13.73
N GLN A 108 4.96 5.91 14.58
CA GLN A 108 5.57 6.18 15.88
C GLN A 108 6.94 6.88 15.73
N GLU A 109 7.79 6.43 14.79
CA GLU A 109 9.06 7.09 14.47
C GLU A 109 8.89 8.54 14.00
N LEU A 110 7.78 8.84 13.32
CA LEU A 110 7.39 10.19 12.91
C LEU A 110 6.77 11.01 14.07
N GLY A 111 6.79 10.49 15.30
CA GLY A 111 6.32 11.19 16.49
C GLY A 111 4.84 11.01 16.81
N VAL A 112 4.10 10.20 16.06
CA VAL A 112 2.67 9.96 16.34
C VAL A 112 2.54 9.07 17.59
N ALA A 113 1.87 9.58 18.62
CA ALA A 113 1.62 8.83 19.83
C ALA A 113 0.73 7.60 19.56
N HIS A 114 1.07 6.47 20.20
CA HIS A 114 0.37 5.19 20.01
C HIS A 114 -1.15 5.27 20.19
N TYR A 115 -1.62 6.04 21.17
CA TYR A 115 -3.06 6.22 21.42
C TYR A 115 -3.77 6.97 20.28
N LEU A 116 -3.08 7.86 19.58
CA LEU A 116 -3.61 8.55 18.39
C LEU A 116 -3.72 7.59 17.21
N ILE A 117 -2.72 6.73 17.01
CA ILE A 117 -2.77 5.67 15.99
C ILE A 117 -3.99 4.77 16.24
N LYS A 118 -4.20 4.32 17.49
CA LYS A 118 -5.38 3.54 17.86
C LYS A 118 -6.70 4.22 17.53
N ALA A 119 -6.76 5.53 17.78
CA ALA A 119 -8.00 6.30 17.61
C ALA A 119 -8.34 6.62 16.15
N THR A 120 -7.34 6.69 15.27
CA THR A 120 -7.52 7.24 13.91
C THR A 120 -7.23 6.28 12.78
N LEU A 121 -6.32 5.31 12.98
CA LEU A 121 -5.94 4.39 11.91
C LEU A 121 -7.03 3.31 11.72
N ILE A 122 -7.62 3.27 10.53
CA ILE A 122 -8.65 2.29 10.16
C ILE A 122 -8.01 1.04 9.55
N GLY A 123 -6.96 1.22 8.75
CA GLY A 123 -6.28 0.12 8.11
C GLY A 123 -5.05 0.57 7.32
N VAL A 124 -4.25 -0.39 6.94
CA VAL A 124 -3.04 -0.20 6.13
C VAL A 124 -3.04 -1.20 4.99
N MET A 125 -2.74 -0.72 3.78
CA MET A 125 -2.53 -1.56 2.62
C MET A 125 -1.10 -1.44 2.13
N ALA A 126 -0.36 -2.53 2.16
CA ALA A 126 0.92 -2.62 1.45
C ALA A 126 0.71 -3.16 0.04
N GLN A 127 1.50 -2.65 -0.90
CA GLN A 127 1.36 -2.98 -2.32
C GLN A 127 2.70 -3.16 -3.00
N ARG A 128 2.77 -4.16 -3.88
CA ARG A 128 3.85 -4.41 -4.84
C ARG A 128 3.27 -4.67 -6.22
N LEU A 129 4.10 -4.52 -7.25
CA LEU A 129 3.76 -4.90 -8.62
C LEU A 129 4.67 -6.05 -9.07
N VAL A 130 4.05 -7.10 -9.62
CA VAL A 130 4.72 -8.19 -10.34
C VAL A 130 4.44 -8.06 -11.82
N ARG A 131 5.40 -8.49 -12.66
CA ARG A 131 5.17 -8.62 -14.10
C ARG A 131 4.24 -9.81 -14.35
N LEU A 132 3.30 -9.64 -15.26
CA LEU A 132 2.44 -10.72 -15.72
C LEU A 132 3.15 -11.52 -16.81
N LEU A 133 2.99 -12.84 -16.78
CA LEU A 133 3.43 -13.71 -17.85
C LEU A 133 2.74 -13.36 -19.16
N CYS A 134 3.49 -13.36 -20.24
CA CYS A 134 2.94 -13.15 -21.59
C CYS A 134 1.99 -14.29 -21.96
N SER A 135 0.75 -13.96 -22.26
CA SER A 135 -0.27 -14.94 -22.63
C SER A 135 0.04 -15.73 -23.92
N HIS A 136 0.89 -15.18 -24.78
CA HIS A 136 1.26 -15.80 -26.07
C HIS A 136 2.38 -16.84 -25.96
N CYS A 137 3.23 -16.77 -24.92
CA CYS A 137 4.41 -17.64 -24.87
C CYS A 137 4.64 -18.32 -23.51
N LYS A 138 3.81 -18.03 -22.50
CA LYS A 138 3.92 -18.77 -21.23
C LYS A 138 3.66 -20.24 -21.43
N ARG A 139 4.36 -21.09 -20.69
CA ARG A 139 4.15 -22.55 -20.70
C ARG A 139 3.91 -23.05 -19.29
N PRO A 140 3.06 -24.08 -19.10
CA PRO A 140 2.99 -24.78 -17.82
C PRO A 140 4.36 -25.32 -17.41
N LEU A 141 4.62 -25.41 -16.12
CA LEU A 141 5.82 -26.07 -15.62
C LEU A 141 5.71 -27.59 -15.85
N ASP A 142 6.78 -28.21 -16.40
CA ASP A 142 6.80 -29.64 -16.72
C ASP A 142 6.99 -30.57 -15.50
N GLN A 143 6.78 -30.10 -14.28
CA GLN A 143 6.93 -30.90 -13.05
C GLN A 143 5.55 -31.32 -12.54
N GLU A 144 5.35 -32.62 -12.25
CA GLU A 144 4.07 -33.21 -11.84
C GLU A 144 3.45 -32.58 -10.58
N ASP A 145 4.25 -31.88 -9.74
CA ASP A 145 3.81 -31.25 -8.49
C ASP A 145 3.97 -29.71 -8.46
N ALA A 146 4.31 -29.06 -9.58
CA ALA A 146 4.55 -27.61 -9.60
C ALA A 146 3.42 -26.85 -10.28
N ASP A 147 2.55 -26.25 -9.47
CA ASP A 147 1.56 -25.29 -9.96
C ASP A 147 2.27 -24.06 -10.54
N GLY A 148 1.90 -23.66 -11.76
CA GLY A 148 2.34 -22.39 -12.35
C GLY A 148 2.79 -22.50 -13.81
N CYS A 149 3.37 -21.41 -14.29
CA CYS A 149 3.90 -21.29 -15.65
C CYS A 149 5.28 -20.65 -15.62
N GLU A 150 6.06 -20.95 -16.66
CA GLU A 150 7.36 -20.30 -16.93
C GLU A 150 7.25 -19.19 -17.97
N ALA A 151 8.21 -18.25 -17.89
CA ALA A 151 8.38 -17.18 -18.86
C ALA A 151 9.32 -17.64 -19.98
N VAL A 152 8.80 -17.77 -21.21
CA VAL A 152 9.59 -18.24 -22.34
C VAL A 152 10.22 -17.08 -23.13
N GLY A 153 9.39 -16.20 -23.67
CA GLY A 153 9.79 -15.12 -24.56
C GLY A 153 9.23 -15.31 -25.98
N CYS A 154 8.82 -14.20 -26.60
CA CYS A 154 8.36 -14.15 -27.99
C CYS A 154 8.37 -12.70 -28.50
N ALA A 155 8.16 -12.50 -29.79
CA ALA A 155 8.12 -11.17 -30.39
C ALA A 155 7.07 -10.22 -29.73
N GLN A 156 5.93 -10.75 -29.28
CA GLN A 156 4.87 -9.98 -28.62
C GLN A 156 5.34 -9.35 -27.29
N CYS A 157 6.15 -10.04 -26.53
CA CYS A 157 6.69 -9.56 -25.24
C CYS A 157 8.15 -9.07 -25.36
N ARG A 158 8.68 -8.91 -26.58
CA ARG A 158 10.07 -8.53 -26.88
C ARG A 158 11.06 -9.47 -26.15
N ASP A 159 10.82 -10.75 -26.28
CA ASP A 159 11.60 -11.87 -25.71
C ASP A 159 11.75 -11.85 -24.18
N SER A 160 10.99 -11.01 -23.47
CA SER A 160 11.05 -10.91 -22.01
C SER A 160 10.28 -12.03 -21.28
N GLY A 161 9.34 -12.69 -21.94
CA GLY A 161 8.39 -13.63 -21.32
C GLY A 161 7.28 -12.95 -20.49
N TYR A 162 7.29 -11.60 -20.36
CA TYR A 162 6.34 -10.86 -19.54
C TYR A 162 5.66 -9.73 -20.32
N GLN A 163 4.39 -9.47 -19.99
CA GLN A 163 3.62 -8.38 -20.55
C GLN A 163 2.58 -7.85 -19.54
N GLY A 164 2.68 -6.58 -19.20
CA GLY A 164 1.83 -5.94 -18.18
C GLY A 164 2.29 -6.22 -16.75
N ARG A 165 1.52 -5.75 -15.79
CA ARG A 165 1.79 -5.85 -14.34
C ARG A 165 0.50 -6.08 -13.58
N ALA A 166 0.58 -6.78 -12.43
CA ALA A 166 -0.50 -6.94 -11.48
C ALA A 166 -0.05 -6.53 -10.07
N GLY A 167 -1.02 -6.04 -9.28
CA GLY A 167 -0.78 -5.71 -7.87
C GLY A 167 -0.76 -6.96 -6.98
N LEU A 168 0.16 -6.99 -6.03
CA LEU A 168 0.08 -7.80 -4.83
C LEU A 168 -0.34 -6.89 -3.70
N TYR A 169 -1.27 -7.34 -2.88
CA TYR A 169 -1.84 -6.55 -1.79
C TYR A 169 -1.75 -7.32 -0.48
N GLU A 170 -1.39 -6.60 0.57
CA GLU A 170 -1.44 -7.03 1.96
C GLU A 170 -2.26 -5.97 2.70
N ILE A 171 -3.42 -6.36 3.24
CA ILE A 171 -4.39 -5.44 3.85
C ILE A 171 -4.55 -5.81 5.31
N MET A 172 -4.14 -4.91 6.20
CA MET A 172 -4.31 -5.00 7.65
C MET A 172 -5.40 -4.03 8.09
N LEU A 173 -6.50 -4.53 8.58
CA LEU A 173 -7.57 -3.73 9.18
C LEU A 173 -7.36 -3.62 10.69
N MET A 174 -7.53 -2.43 11.23
CA MET A 174 -7.33 -2.17 12.66
C MET A 174 -8.56 -2.56 13.46
N ASP A 175 -8.53 -3.76 14.00
CA ASP A 175 -9.54 -4.25 14.94
C ASP A 175 -9.10 -4.07 16.43
N PRO A 176 -9.94 -4.37 17.41
CA PRO A 176 -9.59 -4.24 18.82
C PRO A 176 -8.37 -5.03 19.27
N ALA A 177 -8.12 -6.22 18.69
CA ALA A 177 -6.98 -7.05 19.07
C ALA A 177 -5.66 -6.44 18.56
N LEU A 178 -5.62 -6.00 17.29
CA LEU A 178 -4.48 -5.26 16.75
C LEU A 178 -4.27 -3.92 17.45
N GLN A 179 -5.34 -3.18 17.75
CA GLN A 179 -5.26 -1.93 18.53
C GLN A 179 -4.63 -2.16 19.90
N ALA A 180 -4.92 -3.28 20.57
CA ALA A 180 -4.32 -3.61 21.87
C ALA A 180 -2.79 -3.75 21.79
N LEU A 181 -2.25 -4.23 20.66
CA LEU A 181 -0.82 -4.39 20.42
C LEU A 181 -0.10 -3.08 20.03
N VAL A 182 -0.82 -2.02 19.69
CA VAL A 182 -0.23 -0.70 19.39
C VAL A 182 0.13 -0.01 20.70
N THR A 183 1.29 -0.35 21.24
CA THR A 183 1.89 0.22 22.46
C THR A 183 3.09 1.11 22.10
N PRO A 184 3.67 1.89 23.03
CA PRO A 184 4.95 2.57 22.76
C PRO A 184 6.03 1.54 22.34
N GLY A 185 6.63 1.73 21.16
CA GLY A 185 7.60 0.78 20.60
C GLY A 185 6.99 -0.57 20.21
N ALA A 186 5.79 -0.55 19.63
CA ALA A 186 5.03 -1.75 19.23
C ALA A 186 5.89 -2.77 18.47
N ASP A 187 5.81 -4.04 18.87
CA ASP A 187 6.47 -5.15 18.18
C ASP A 187 5.79 -5.45 16.85
N VAL A 188 6.49 -5.13 15.75
CA VAL A 188 6.01 -5.36 14.38
C VAL A 188 5.71 -6.84 14.13
N GLN A 189 6.47 -7.76 14.73
CA GLN A 189 6.25 -9.19 14.54
C GLN A 189 5.00 -9.66 15.28
N ALA A 190 4.72 -9.11 16.47
CA ALA A 190 3.47 -9.38 17.16
C ALA A 190 2.26 -8.88 16.38
N LEU A 191 2.33 -7.66 15.82
CA LEU A 191 1.29 -7.11 14.94
C LEU A 191 1.09 -7.98 13.71
N ARG A 192 2.19 -8.44 13.08
CA ARG A 192 2.12 -9.33 11.91
C ARG A 192 1.44 -10.66 12.23
N ARG A 193 1.86 -11.33 13.32
CA ARG A 193 1.25 -12.61 13.73
C ARG A 193 -0.25 -12.47 13.97
N GLU A 194 -0.65 -11.42 14.68
CA GLU A 194 -2.06 -11.15 14.94
C GLU A 194 -2.85 -10.87 13.65
N ALA A 195 -2.33 -10.01 12.78
CA ALA A 195 -2.96 -9.71 11.49
C ALA A 195 -3.13 -10.97 10.62
N LEU A 196 -2.11 -11.85 10.55
CA LEU A 196 -2.19 -13.12 9.85
C LEU A 196 -3.23 -14.06 10.48
N ALA A 197 -3.30 -14.13 11.81
CA ALA A 197 -4.30 -14.94 12.53
C ALA A 197 -5.72 -14.47 12.25
N GLN A 198 -5.92 -13.19 11.95
CA GLN A 198 -7.19 -12.58 11.54
C GLN A 198 -7.49 -12.70 10.04
N GLY A 199 -6.63 -13.38 9.28
CA GLY A 199 -6.86 -13.64 7.87
C GLY A 199 -6.20 -12.64 6.91
N MET A 200 -5.30 -11.78 7.37
CA MET A 200 -4.47 -10.98 6.47
C MET A 200 -3.65 -11.92 5.58
N SER A 201 -3.68 -11.71 4.27
CA SER A 201 -2.76 -12.37 3.35
C SER A 201 -1.50 -11.53 3.19
N SER A 202 -0.31 -12.11 3.43
CA SER A 202 0.94 -11.40 3.19
C SER A 202 1.15 -11.15 1.69
N LEU A 203 2.01 -10.15 1.36
CA LEU A 203 2.39 -9.90 -0.05
C LEU A 203 2.90 -11.16 -0.75
N ARG A 204 3.64 -12.03 -0.04
CA ARG A 204 4.15 -13.28 -0.57
C ARG A 204 3.04 -14.29 -0.82
N MET A 205 2.12 -14.46 0.12
CA MET A 205 0.95 -15.34 -0.05
C MET A 205 0.09 -14.90 -1.24
N ALA A 206 -0.20 -13.60 -1.35
CA ALA A 206 -0.91 -13.03 -2.49
C ALA A 206 -0.16 -13.27 -3.82
N GLY A 207 1.17 -13.28 -3.77
CA GLY A 207 2.02 -13.61 -4.91
C GLY A 207 1.93 -15.10 -5.29
N ILE A 208 2.01 -16.01 -4.32
CA ILE A 208 1.90 -17.46 -4.52
C ILE A 208 0.56 -17.81 -5.20
N GLU A 209 -0.53 -17.21 -4.76
CA GLU A 209 -1.84 -17.42 -5.42
C GLU A 209 -1.83 -17.02 -6.90
N LYS A 210 -1.12 -15.93 -7.24
CA LYS A 210 -0.96 -15.53 -8.65
C LYS A 210 -0.04 -16.47 -9.44
N VAL A 211 0.96 -17.06 -8.80
CA VAL A 211 1.80 -18.10 -9.43
C VAL A 211 0.97 -19.34 -9.73
N LYS A 212 0.18 -19.84 -8.77
CA LYS A 212 -0.73 -20.97 -8.96
C LYS A 212 -1.75 -20.71 -10.08
N ALA A 213 -2.23 -19.48 -10.19
CA ALA A 213 -3.11 -19.06 -11.28
C ALA A 213 -2.40 -18.91 -12.65
N GLY A 214 -1.09 -19.17 -12.75
CA GLY A 214 -0.30 -19.01 -13.98
C GLY A 214 -0.23 -17.58 -14.49
N LEU A 215 -0.32 -16.58 -13.59
CA LEU A 215 -0.28 -15.16 -13.93
C LEU A 215 1.12 -14.56 -13.85
N THR A 216 1.98 -15.09 -12.99
CA THR A 216 3.36 -14.62 -12.78
C THR A 216 4.25 -15.80 -12.39
N THR A 217 5.53 -15.55 -12.14
CA THR A 217 6.48 -16.57 -11.69
C THR A 217 6.86 -16.38 -10.22
N MET A 218 7.30 -17.46 -9.56
CA MET A 218 7.82 -17.36 -8.18
C MET A 218 9.04 -16.41 -8.11
N THR A 219 9.87 -16.40 -9.13
CA THR A 219 11.03 -15.47 -9.22
C THR A 219 10.59 -14.01 -9.15
N GLU A 220 9.51 -13.64 -9.85
CA GLU A 220 8.97 -12.28 -9.77
C GLU A 220 8.39 -11.96 -8.38
N VAL A 221 7.70 -12.90 -7.76
CA VAL A 221 7.16 -12.74 -6.41
C VAL A 221 8.30 -12.51 -5.40
N LEU A 222 9.32 -13.38 -5.41
CA LEU A 222 10.47 -13.28 -4.50
C LEU A 222 11.26 -11.99 -4.70
N ARG A 223 11.32 -11.47 -5.92
CA ARG A 223 12.02 -10.21 -6.23
C ARG A 223 11.39 -8.99 -5.55
N VAL A 224 10.08 -8.98 -5.36
CA VAL A 224 9.35 -7.79 -4.91
C VAL A 224 8.79 -7.91 -3.49
N THR A 225 8.74 -9.12 -2.93
CA THR A 225 8.23 -9.34 -1.57
C THR A 225 9.38 -9.43 -0.56
N PRO A 226 9.20 -8.91 0.67
CA PRO A 226 10.15 -9.13 1.75
C PRO A 226 10.38 -10.63 1.99
N GLY A 227 11.57 -11.00 2.43
CA GLY A 227 11.80 -12.35 2.94
C GLY A 227 11.00 -12.54 4.21
N ASP A 228 10.02 -13.46 4.19
CA ASP A 228 9.35 -13.87 5.42
C ASP A 228 10.34 -14.71 6.23
N SER A 229 10.77 -14.21 7.38
CA SER A 229 11.67 -14.92 8.28
C SER A 229 11.03 -16.18 8.92
N GLU A 230 9.75 -16.41 8.71
CA GLU A 230 8.99 -17.54 9.32
C GLU A 230 8.22 -18.41 8.32
N THR A 231 8.24 -18.12 7.02
CA THR A 231 7.61 -18.99 6.01
C THR A 231 8.62 -19.35 4.93
N ASN A 232 9.53 -20.26 5.25
CA ASN A 232 10.27 -21.00 4.23
C ASN A 232 9.62 -22.40 4.09
N PRO A 233 8.62 -22.59 3.22
CA PRO A 233 8.02 -23.92 3.01
C PRO A 233 8.94 -24.87 2.23
N LEU A 234 10.18 -24.44 1.89
CA LEU A 234 11.16 -25.25 1.15
C LEU A 234 12.08 -26.10 2.04
N PHE A 235 11.85 -26.15 3.36
CA PHE A 235 12.59 -27.02 4.28
C PHE A 235 11.65 -27.93 5.11
N ILE A 236 10.69 -28.57 4.48
CA ILE A 236 10.04 -29.77 5.03
C ILE A 236 10.24 -30.88 4.02
N GLY A 237 11.33 -31.63 4.18
CA GLY A 237 11.60 -32.81 3.36
C GLY A 237 13.08 -33.23 3.44
N ALA A 238 13.49 -33.84 4.56
CA ALA A 238 14.57 -34.82 4.63
C ALA A 238 14.12 -35.92 5.58
#